data_df98986ec97a023758dd313a7ae47730
#
_entry.id   df98986ec97a023758dd313a7ae47730
#
_cell.length_a   1.000
_cell.length_b   1.000
_cell.length_c   1.000
_cell.angle_alpha   90.00
_cell.angle_beta   90.00
_cell.angle_gamma   90.00
#
_symmetry.space_group_name_H-M   'P 1'
#
loop_
_entity.id
_entity.type
_entity.pdbx_description
1 polymer ?
#
loop_
_entity_poly.entity_id
_entity_poly.type
_entity_poly.pdbx_seq_one_letter_code
_entity_poly.pdbx_strand_id
1 'polypeptide(L)'
;MHETTAMGLGHAVALLAAMAVAATLFRRLGLGAVLGYLAAGVLIGPSVLGVVRDPQAVLHVAEFGVVMFLFIIGLEMRPARLWNLRREIFGTGAVQVGLCALLLTGVAMAAGLVWYAALIAGFGFALSSTAIVMQLLEERGENADPAGQRVVSVLLFEDLAIVPLLALVAVLAGTYGSAVATGHPVWMTVALAVGAVAVVIVAGRWVVNPFFRLLARYGGREIMTMGALFVVLGAAYAMSLGGLSMAMGAFLAGVLLSESTFLHQLEADVEPFRGLLLGLFFLSVGMSLDLGVVFADWPLVLGGLAAFMGTKMIAVYAVARRRSGHGEGLLRAALMGEGGEFAFVLYAAALAAGLFDPRTASILSAVVILSMAVTPLRVLIADRLRPRERVSTDGVDHAENLRERVLIIGFGRFAQVVSQPLLARDVDVSIIEVDVEMIRAAGNFGFKVFYGDGARLDVLRTSGAGEAETILVCVDRPEVADRIVELVKAEFPLTKLFVRAFDRGHSLRLIEAKVDYHIRETFESALTFGEQVLIDLGFSDEEVRETIEDVRRRDQERLALQVSGGLTAGRALMRGNMPTPQPAPYVTPRREGRLLNDTPAATTEESGPS
;
A
#
# COMPACT_ATOMS: atom_id res chain seq x y z
N MET A 1 -3.92 -18.76 41.77
CA MET A 1 -2.98 -18.03 40.90
C MET A 1 -2.63 -18.79 39.59
N HIS A 2 -2.45 -20.13 39.63
CA HIS A 2 -2.14 -20.90 38.41
C HIS A 2 -3.31 -21.04 37.43
N GLU A 3 -4.56 -21.15 37.88
CA GLU A 3 -5.74 -21.28 37.00
C GLU A 3 -6.07 -20.00 36.24
N THR A 4 -5.91 -18.84 36.87
CA THR A 4 -6.14 -17.52 36.21
C THR A 4 -5.11 -17.23 35.12
N THR A 5 -3.85 -17.70 35.29
CA THR A 5 -2.78 -17.51 34.29
C THR A 5 -2.97 -18.45 33.08
N ALA A 6 -3.40 -19.69 33.29
CA ALA A 6 -3.67 -20.66 32.24
C ALA A 6 -4.90 -20.25 31.39
N MET A 7 -5.93 -19.69 32.02
CA MET A 7 -7.11 -19.15 31.36
C MET A 7 -6.73 -17.92 30.47
N GLY A 8 -5.85 -17.06 30.99
CA GLY A 8 -5.35 -15.88 30.20
C GLY A 8 -4.56 -16.27 28.97
N LEU A 9 -3.69 -17.29 29.07
CA LEU A 9 -2.92 -17.77 27.91
C LEU A 9 -3.82 -18.44 26.86
N GLY A 10 -4.82 -19.22 27.27
CA GLY A 10 -5.79 -19.84 26.38
C GLY A 10 -6.57 -18.80 25.55
N HIS A 11 -7.03 -17.73 26.20
CA HIS A 11 -7.68 -16.63 25.50
C HIS A 11 -6.75 -15.93 24.50
N ALA A 12 -5.49 -15.66 24.88
CA ALA A 12 -4.52 -15.04 23.98
C ALA A 12 -4.25 -15.91 22.75
N VAL A 13 -4.10 -17.23 22.92
CA VAL A 13 -3.93 -18.18 21.81
C VAL A 13 -5.16 -18.21 20.93
N ALA A 14 -6.37 -18.22 21.50
CA ALA A 14 -7.62 -18.20 20.73
C ALA A 14 -7.77 -16.91 19.91
N LEU A 15 -7.44 -15.76 20.49
CA LEU A 15 -7.46 -14.47 19.80
C LEU A 15 -6.47 -14.44 18.60
N LEU A 16 -5.23 -14.86 18.82
CA LEU A 16 -4.21 -14.91 17.77
C LEU A 16 -4.58 -15.90 16.66
N ALA A 17 -5.09 -17.09 17.01
CA ALA A 17 -5.53 -18.07 16.04
C ALA A 17 -6.71 -17.57 15.20
N ALA A 18 -7.71 -16.95 15.84
CA ALA A 18 -8.86 -16.39 15.17
C ALA A 18 -8.44 -15.28 14.19
N MET A 19 -7.54 -14.37 14.61
CA MET A 19 -7.00 -13.31 13.75
C MET A 19 -6.25 -13.89 12.54
N ALA A 20 -5.34 -14.86 12.77
CA ALA A 20 -4.53 -15.43 11.70
C ALA A 20 -5.38 -16.18 10.66
N VAL A 21 -6.33 -17.01 11.12
CA VAL A 21 -7.21 -17.78 10.25
C VAL A 21 -8.14 -16.85 9.47
N ALA A 22 -8.81 -15.93 10.17
CA ALA A 22 -9.77 -15.03 9.54
C ALA A 22 -9.11 -14.07 8.55
N ALA A 23 -7.97 -13.46 8.90
CA ALA A 23 -7.24 -12.59 7.99
C ALA A 23 -6.81 -13.33 6.72
N THR A 24 -6.32 -14.57 6.86
CA THR A 24 -5.90 -15.39 5.71
C THR A 24 -7.09 -15.76 4.83
N LEU A 25 -8.21 -16.17 5.43
CA LEU A 25 -9.41 -16.55 4.70
C LEU A 25 -10.01 -15.37 3.92
N PHE A 26 -10.19 -14.23 4.62
CA PHE A 26 -10.82 -13.06 4.01
C PHE A 26 -9.93 -12.39 2.96
N ARG A 27 -8.60 -12.41 3.12
CA ARG A 27 -7.67 -11.99 2.06
C ARG A 27 -7.78 -12.87 0.82
N ARG A 28 -7.90 -14.19 0.96
CA ARG A 28 -8.13 -15.11 -0.17
C ARG A 28 -9.44 -14.87 -0.88
N LEU A 29 -10.46 -14.37 -0.18
CA LEU A 29 -11.76 -14.00 -0.74
C LEU A 29 -11.78 -12.60 -1.35
N GLY A 30 -10.66 -11.84 -1.31
CA GLY A 30 -10.59 -10.47 -1.80
C GLY A 30 -11.32 -9.44 -0.92
N LEU A 31 -11.65 -9.81 0.34
CA LEU A 31 -12.43 -8.96 1.26
C LEU A 31 -11.57 -8.16 2.25
N GLY A 32 -10.24 -8.36 2.23
CA GLY A 32 -9.31 -7.69 3.14
C GLY A 32 -9.24 -8.26 4.55
N ALA A 33 -8.14 -7.97 5.26
CA ALA A 33 -7.90 -8.52 6.60
C ALA A 33 -8.81 -7.89 7.68
N VAL A 34 -9.13 -6.61 7.56
CA VAL A 34 -9.95 -5.85 8.53
C VAL A 34 -11.31 -6.51 8.71
N LEU A 35 -11.96 -6.85 7.60
CA LEU A 35 -13.26 -7.53 7.64
C LEU A 35 -13.15 -8.93 8.26
N GLY A 36 -12.03 -9.63 8.03
CA GLY A 36 -11.73 -10.90 8.69
C GLY A 36 -11.63 -10.74 10.21
N TYR A 37 -10.93 -9.73 10.71
CA TYR A 37 -10.83 -9.46 12.13
C TYR A 37 -12.17 -9.13 12.77
N LEU A 38 -12.98 -8.30 12.15
CA LEU A 38 -14.34 -7.98 12.60
C LEU A 38 -15.22 -9.23 12.68
N ALA A 39 -15.23 -10.04 11.61
CA ALA A 39 -16.00 -11.29 11.56
C ALA A 39 -15.53 -12.30 12.63
N ALA A 40 -14.22 -12.45 12.81
CA ALA A 40 -13.66 -13.29 13.87
C ALA A 40 -14.07 -12.80 15.26
N GLY A 41 -14.06 -11.48 15.47
CA GLY A 41 -14.50 -10.88 16.73
C GLY A 41 -15.96 -11.19 17.04
N VAL A 42 -16.86 -11.03 16.07
CA VAL A 42 -18.27 -11.41 16.20
C VAL A 42 -18.39 -12.90 16.56
N LEU A 43 -17.62 -13.76 15.88
CA LEU A 43 -17.69 -15.21 16.05
C LEU A 43 -17.23 -15.66 17.46
N ILE A 44 -16.06 -15.17 17.92
CA ILE A 44 -15.49 -15.60 19.21
C ILE A 44 -16.01 -14.78 20.39
N GLY A 45 -16.68 -13.67 20.12
CA GLY A 45 -17.26 -12.77 21.11
C GLY A 45 -18.45 -13.37 21.85
N PRO A 46 -19.00 -12.61 22.81
CA PRO A 46 -20.08 -13.07 23.68
C PRO A 46 -21.38 -13.38 22.92
N SER A 47 -21.55 -12.78 21.75
CA SER A 47 -22.78 -12.91 20.95
C SER A 47 -22.91 -14.26 20.23
N VAL A 48 -21.81 -15.02 19.96
CA VAL A 48 -21.85 -16.29 19.21
C VAL A 48 -21.23 -17.43 20.01
N LEU A 49 -19.89 -17.53 20.06
CA LEU A 49 -19.21 -18.64 20.73
C LEU A 49 -18.93 -18.38 22.22
N GLY A 50 -18.89 -17.13 22.66
CA GLY A 50 -18.65 -16.76 24.05
C GLY A 50 -17.28 -17.22 24.61
N VAL A 51 -16.29 -17.40 23.70
CA VAL A 51 -14.92 -17.78 24.10
C VAL A 51 -14.31 -16.68 24.95
N VAL A 52 -14.52 -15.42 24.53
CA VAL A 52 -14.14 -14.23 25.31
C VAL A 52 -15.41 -13.58 25.84
N ARG A 53 -15.57 -13.59 27.14
CA ARG A 53 -16.79 -13.09 27.82
C ARG A 53 -16.69 -11.62 28.20
N ASP A 54 -15.48 -11.09 28.32
CA ASP A 54 -15.23 -9.68 28.64
C ASP A 54 -14.51 -8.98 27.48
N PRO A 55 -15.26 -8.41 26.52
CA PRO A 55 -14.67 -7.64 25.42
C PRO A 55 -13.92 -6.39 25.90
N GLN A 56 -14.31 -5.83 27.06
CA GLN A 56 -13.72 -4.59 27.59
C GLN A 56 -12.24 -4.77 27.96
N ALA A 57 -11.90 -5.92 28.58
CA ALA A 57 -10.50 -6.22 28.92
C ALA A 57 -9.61 -6.32 27.67
N VAL A 58 -10.15 -6.85 26.56
CA VAL A 58 -9.43 -6.93 25.28
C VAL A 58 -9.36 -5.54 24.62
N LEU A 59 -10.43 -4.76 24.73
CA LEU A 59 -10.51 -3.41 24.17
C LEU A 59 -9.45 -2.48 24.78
N HIS A 60 -9.24 -2.52 26.10
CA HIS A 60 -8.19 -1.72 26.74
C HIS A 60 -6.78 -2.00 26.19
N VAL A 61 -6.47 -3.26 25.88
CA VAL A 61 -5.20 -3.61 25.23
C VAL A 61 -5.22 -3.16 23.76
N ALA A 62 -6.35 -3.29 23.11
CA ALA A 62 -6.53 -2.92 21.71
C ALA A 62 -6.49 -1.40 21.47
N GLU A 63 -6.83 -0.58 22.48
CA GLU A 63 -6.68 0.90 22.41
C GLU A 63 -5.24 1.31 22.13
N PHE A 64 -4.26 0.56 22.66
CA PHE A 64 -2.85 0.78 22.26
C PHE A 64 -2.62 0.53 20.78
N GLY A 65 -3.40 -0.34 20.16
CA GLY A 65 -3.36 -0.56 18.70
C GLY A 65 -3.75 0.67 17.91
N VAL A 66 -4.82 1.36 18.36
CA VAL A 66 -5.25 2.63 17.74
C VAL A 66 -4.19 3.71 17.92
N VAL A 67 -3.58 3.78 19.12
CA VAL A 67 -2.47 4.70 19.41
C VAL A 67 -1.30 4.45 18.46
N MET A 68 -0.86 3.20 18.29
CA MET A 68 0.23 2.84 17.38
C MET A 68 -0.13 3.08 15.92
N PHE A 69 -1.36 2.76 15.52
CA PHE A 69 -1.85 2.98 14.16
C PHE A 69 -1.85 4.47 13.80
N LEU A 70 -2.41 5.32 14.66
CA LEU A 70 -2.43 6.77 14.41
C LEU A 70 -1.03 7.40 14.46
N PHE A 71 -0.12 6.85 15.27
CA PHE A 71 1.27 7.27 15.23
C PHE A 71 1.91 7.02 13.86
N ILE A 72 1.73 5.85 13.27
CA ILE A 72 2.28 5.52 11.95
C ILE A 72 1.63 6.38 10.86
N ILE A 73 0.31 6.57 10.90
CA ILE A 73 -0.35 7.53 10.00
C ILE A 73 0.30 8.91 10.15
N GLY A 74 0.55 9.36 11.37
CA GLY A 74 1.27 10.61 11.61
C GLY A 74 2.67 10.63 10.98
N LEU A 75 3.44 9.54 11.08
CA LEU A 75 4.77 9.41 10.45
C LEU A 75 4.70 9.50 8.92
N GLU A 76 3.69 8.92 8.30
CA GLU A 76 3.49 8.97 6.84
C GLU A 76 3.09 10.38 6.35
N MET A 77 2.54 11.22 7.25
CA MET A 77 2.08 12.58 6.96
C MET A 77 3.23 13.57 6.85
N ARG A 78 4.05 13.46 5.79
CA ARG A 78 5.15 14.41 5.52
C ARG A 78 4.58 15.79 5.19
N PRO A 79 4.92 16.85 5.96
CA PRO A 79 4.40 18.19 5.72
C PRO A 79 4.67 18.72 4.30
N ALA A 80 5.81 18.38 3.70
CA ALA A 80 6.15 18.77 2.34
C ALA A 80 5.20 18.16 1.30
N ARG A 81 4.81 16.86 1.46
CA ARG A 81 3.85 16.19 0.57
C ARG A 81 2.45 16.77 0.71
N LEU A 82 2.02 17.01 1.94
CA LEU A 82 0.74 17.67 2.24
C LEU A 82 0.67 19.06 1.61
N TRP A 83 1.79 19.81 1.64
CA TRP A 83 1.86 21.14 1.05
C TRP A 83 1.72 21.12 -0.49
N ASN A 84 2.31 20.16 -1.16
CA ASN A 84 2.19 20.02 -2.62
C ASN A 84 0.77 19.68 -3.06
N LEU A 85 0.09 18.82 -2.33
CA LEU A 85 -1.30 18.38 -2.59
C LEU A 85 -2.37 19.23 -1.89
N ARG A 86 -1.99 20.31 -1.20
CA ARG A 86 -2.88 21.11 -0.34
C ARG A 86 -4.18 21.57 -1.01
N ARG A 87 -4.16 21.87 -2.30
CA ARG A 87 -5.37 22.31 -3.03
C ARG A 87 -6.36 21.19 -3.22
N GLU A 88 -5.90 19.97 -3.40
CA GLU A 88 -6.75 18.79 -3.54
C GLU A 88 -7.21 18.28 -2.19
N ILE A 89 -6.29 18.16 -1.23
CA ILE A 89 -6.59 17.71 0.14
C ILE A 89 -7.57 18.67 0.81
N PHE A 90 -7.22 19.94 0.97
CA PHE A 90 -8.02 20.92 1.69
C PHE A 90 -9.13 21.55 0.84
N GLY A 91 -9.07 21.46 -0.49
CA GLY A 91 -10.13 21.92 -1.38
C GLY A 91 -11.18 20.83 -1.59
N THR A 92 -10.83 19.80 -2.34
CA THR A 92 -11.78 18.72 -2.71
C THR A 92 -12.12 17.85 -1.51
N GLY A 93 -11.14 17.48 -0.68
CA GLY A 93 -11.34 16.67 0.52
C GLY A 93 -12.24 17.37 1.52
N ALA A 94 -11.96 18.63 1.86
CA ALA A 94 -12.79 19.38 2.83
C ALA A 94 -14.23 19.57 2.34
N VAL A 95 -14.43 19.87 1.04
CA VAL A 95 -15.78 20.00 0.47
C VAL A 95 -16.52 18.67 0.49
N GLN A 96 -15.86 17.57 0.13
CA GLN A 96 -16.48 16.24 0.13
C GLN A 96 -16.85 15.81 1.54
N VAL A 97 -15.92 15.86 2.50
CA VAL A 97 -16.18 15.45 3.89
C VAL A 97 -17.22 16.36 4.54
N GLY A 98 -17.11 17.67 4.35
CA GLY A 98 -18.09 18.63 4.89
C GLY A 98 -19.50 18.39 4.34
N LEU A 99 -19.63 18.17 3.03
CA LEU A 99 -20.93 17.87 2.41
C LEU A 99 -21.49 16.52 2.90
N CYS A 100 -20.65 15.48 2.92
CA CYS A 100 -21.03 14.16 3.45
C CYS A 100 -21.49 14.28 4.90
N ALA A 101 -20.69 14.90 5.76
CA ALA A 101 -21.01 15.06 7.17
C ALA A 101 -22.33 15.84 7.39
N LEU A 102 -22.54 16.92 6.65
CA LEU A 102 -23.78 17.72 6.74
C LEU A 102 -25.01 16.88 6.35
N LEU A 103 -24.97 16.21 5.21
CA LEU A 103 -26.09 15.41 4.73
C LEU A 103 -26.35 14.19 5.63
N LEU A 104 -25.29 13.51 6.08
CA LEU A 104 -25.40 12.37 6.97
C LEU A 104 -25.89 12.76 8.37
N THR A 105 -25.50 13.94 8.87
CA THR A 105 -26.08 14.53 10.09
C THR A 105 -27.57 14.73 9.91
N GLY A 106 -27.99 15.26 8.76
CA GLY A 106 -29.42 15.42 8.45
C GLY A 106 -30.18 14.09 8.44
N VAL A 107 -29.62 13.03 7.88
CA VAL A 107 -30.19 11.67 7.91
C VAL A 107 -30.28 11.14 9.34
N ALA A 108 -29.24 11.32 10.15
CA ALA A 108 -29.24 10.89 11.54
C ALA A 108 -30.27 11.65 12.39
N MET A 109 -30.46 12.97 12.16
CA MET A 109 -31.49 13.76 12.81
C MET A 109 -32.91 13.33 12.37
N ALA A 110 -33.08 13.01 11.09
CA ALA A 110 -34.36 12.49 10.57
C ALA A 110 -34.69 11.10 11.15
N ALA A 111 -33.67 10.32 11.52
CA ALA A 111 -33.82 9.06 12.26
C ALA A 111 -34.09 9.24 13.77
N GLY A 112 -34.16 10.49 14.25
CA GLY A 112 -34.53 10.81 15.63
C GLY A 112 -33.38 11.06 16.60
N LEU A 113 -32.12 11.09 16.12
CA LEU A 113 -30.99 11.42 16.98
C LEU A 113 -30.99 12.93 17.32
N VAL A 114 -30.60 13.24 18.55
CA VAL A 114 -30.36 14.64 18.96
C VAL A 114 -29.20 15.23 18.16
N TRP A 115 -29.22 16.53 17.91
CA TRP A 115 -28.31 17.18 16.95
C TRP A 115 -26.81 16.91 17.19
N TYR A 116 -26.34 16.89 18.44
CA TYR A 116 -24.94 16.62 18.76
C TYR A 116 -24.55 15.15 18.50
N ALA A 117 -25.43 14.22 18.82
CA ALA A 117 -25.26 12.80 18.51
C ALA A 117 -25.34 12.56 16.99
N ALA A 118 -26.30 13.17 16.30
CA ALA A 118 -26.41 13.12 14.86
C ALA A 118 -25.16 13.68 14.15
N LEU A 119 -24.58 14.76 14.66
CA LEU A 119 -23.37 15.37 14.15
C LEU A 119 -22.17 14.38 14.23
N ILE A 120 -21.99 13.75 15.38
CA ILE A 120 -20.92 12.75 15.57
C ILE A 120 -21.15 11.53 14.67
N ALA A 121 -22.39 11.03 14.60
CA ALA A 121 -22.77 9.91 13.73
C ALA A 121 -22.48 10.23 12.26
N GLY A 122 -22.86 11.43 11.80
CA GLY A 122 -22.65 11.91 10.44
C GLY A 122 -21.18 12.07 10.08
N PHE A 123 -20.39 12.68 10.95
CA PHE A 123 -18.94 12.80 10.74
C PHE A 123 -18.24 11.44 10.76
N GLY A 124 -18.57 10.56 11.71
CA GLY A 124 -17.98 9.23 11.79
C GLY A 124 -18.19 8.43 10.50
N PHE A 125 -19.41 8.43 9.96
CA PHE A 125 -19.69 7.74 8.70
C PHE A 125 -19.17 8.49 7.46
N ALA A 126 -18.93 9.80 7.54
CA ALA A 126 -18.33 10.57 6.45
C ALA A 126 -16.88 10.15 6.15
N LEU A 127 -16.15 9.66 7.16
CA LEU A 127 -14.80 9.11 6.99
C LEU A 127 -14.87 7.74 6.32
N SER A 128 -14.06 7.50 5.30
CA SER A 128 -13.97 6.23 4.57
C SER A 128 -12.86 5.35 5.15
N SER A 129 -12.88 4.05 4.86
CA SER A 129 -11.79 3.16 5.24
C SER A 129 -10.59 3.30 4.31
N THR A 130 -9.53 3.91 4.81
CA THR A 130 -8.26 4.05 4.09
C THR A 130 -7.70 2.67 3.71
N ALA A 131 -7.76 1.70 4.63
CA ALA A 131 -7.24 0.36 4.39
C ALA A 131 -7.97 -0.37 3.24
N ILE A 132 -9.31 -0.34 3.20
CA ILE A 132 -10.11 -1.03 2.18
C ILE A 132 -9.96 -0.33 0.82
N VAL A 133 -10.06 0.99 0.80
CA VAL A 133 -9.99 1.77 -0.45
C VAL A 133 -8.60 1.65 -1.08
N MET A 134 -7.54 1.75 -0.29
CA MET A 134 -6.17 1.59 -0.79
C MET A 134 -5.91 0.17 -1.33
N GLN A 135 -6.36 -0.86 -0.61
CA GLN A 135 -6.26 -2.24 -1.09
C GLN A 135 -6.98 -2.42 -2.44
N LEU A 136 -8.20 -1.91 -2.59
CA LEU A 136 -8.94 -2.00 -3.84
C LEU A 136 -8.27 -1.23 -4.98
N LEU A 137 -7.65 -0.08 -4.71
CA LEU A 137 -6.87 0.68 -5.70
C LEU A 137 -5.60 -0.08 -6.11
N GLU A 138 -4.91 -0.73 -5.16
CA GLU A 138 -3.72 -1.55 -5.42
C GLU A 138 -4.05 -2.78 -6.27
N GLU A 139 -5.09 -3.53 -5.92
CA GLU A 139 -5.55 -4.69 -6.68
C GLU A 139 -5.94 -4.32 -8.12
N ARG A 140 -6.34 -3.08 -8.36
CA ARG A 140 -6.71 -2.54 -9.67
C ARG A 140 -5.54 -1.90 -10.42
N GLY A 141 -4.40 -1.69 -9.74
CA GLY A 141 -3.24 -0.99 -10.29
C GLY A 141 -3.48 0.51 -10.55
N GLU A 142 -4.51 1.10 -9.92
CA GLU A 142 -4.95 2.49 -10.14
C GLU A 142 -4.29 3.49 -9.16
N ASN A 143 -3.37 3.07 -8.26
CA ASN A 143 -2.74 3.93 -7.26
C ASN A 143 -1.95 5.10 -7.85
N ALA A 144 -1.31 4.90 -8.99
CA ALA A 144 -0.50 5.90 -9.66
C ALA A 144 -1.32 6.81 -10.60
N ASP A 145 -2.53 6.40 -10.96
CA ASP A 145 -3.38 7.13 -11.89
C ASP A 145 -3.90 8.43 -11.29
N PRO A 146 -4.16 9.47 -12.10
CA PRO A 146 -4.71 10.74 -11.60
C PRO A 146 -6.02 10.58 -10.84
N ALA A 147 -6.86 9.59 -11.22
CA ALA A 147 -8.11 9.27 -10.53
C ALA A 147 -7.87 8.68 -9.14
N GLY A 148 -6.95 7.69 -9.03
CA GLY A 148 -6.53 7.11 -7.76
C GLY A 148 -5.87 8.12 -6.83
N GLN A 149 -4.99 8.97 -7.37
CA GLN A 149 -4.33 10.05 -6.61
C GLN A 149 -5.34 11.03 -5.99
N ARG A 150 -6.44 11.34 -6.69
CA ARG A 150 -7.54 12.17 -6.13
C ARG A 150 -8.27 11.48 -5.00
N VAL A 151 -8.49 10.16 -5.09
CA VAL A 151 -9.08 9.37 -3.99
C VAL A 151 -8.15 9.39 -2.79
N VAL A 152 -6.86 9.09 -2.99
CA VAL A 152 -5.82 9.13 -1.93
C VAL A 152 -5.75 10.51 -1.26
N SER A 153 -5.84 11.59 -2.03
CA SER A 153 -5.84 12.96 -1.47
C SER A 153 -7.03 13.22 -0.53
N VAL A 154 -8.20 12.64 -0.82
CA VAL A 154 -9.36 12.78 0.07
C VAL A 154 -9.23 11.91 1.30
N LEU A 155 -8.74 10.66 1.16
CA LEU A 155 -8.44 9.79 2.31
C LEU A 155 -7.45 10.45 3.27
N LEU A 156 -6.40 11.08 2.75
CA LEU A 156 -5.44 11.86 3.56
C LEU A 156 -6.12 13.01 4.32
N PHE A 157 -7.11 13.66 3.73
CA PHE A 157 -7.89 14.68 4.44
C PHE A 157 -8.78 14.05 5.51
N GLU A 158 -9.42 12.92 5.22
CA GLU A 158 -10.27 12.18 6.17
C GLU A 158 -9.45 11.72 7.38
N ASP A 159 -8.24 11.18 7.16
CA ASP A 159 -7.32 10.77 8.22
C ASP A 159 -6.88 11.97 9.09
N LEU A 160 -6.61 13.10 8.46
CA LEU A 160 -6.26 14.33 9.18
C LEU A 160 -7.46 14.89 9.98
N ALA A 161 -8.68 14.72 9.47
CA ALA A 161 -9.90 15.25 10.07
C ALA A 161 -10.26 14.55 11.39
N ILE A 162 -9.77 13.32 11.64
CA ILE A 162 -10.08 12.59 12.88
C ILE A 162 -9.65 13.36 14.14
N VAL A 163 -8.52 14.09 14.07
CA VAL A 163 -7.98 14.86 15.19
C VAL A 163 -8.93 15.98 15.65
N PRO A 164 -9.37 16.92 14.77
CA PRO A 164 -10.34 17.92 15.15
C PRO A 164 -11.72 17.31 15.48
N LEU A 165 -12.09 16.16 14.94
CA LEU A 165 -13.34 15.48 15.29
C LEU A 165 -13.31 14.89 16.70
N LEU A 166 -12.20 14.31 17.15
CA LEU A 166 -12.03 13.88 18.54
C LEU A 166 -12.04 15.06 19.49
N ALA A 167 -11.43 16.20 19.11
CA ALA A 167 -11.52 17.42 19.89
C ALA A 167 -12.96 17.96 19.96
N LEU A 168 -13.73 17.86 18.86
CA LEU A 168 -15.15 18.22 18.83
C LEU A 168 -15.97 17.35 19.80
N VAL A 169 -15.72 16.01 19.84
CA VAL A 169 -16.37 15.11 20.81
C VAL A 169 -16.08 15.56 22.24
N ALA A 170 -14.83 15.90 22.56
CA ALA A 170 -14.43 16.37 23.88
C ALA A 170 -15.14 17.69 24.29
N VAL A 171 -15.29 18.63 23.33
CA VAL A 171 -16.04 19.89 23.56
C VAL A 171 -17.52 19.63 23.79
N LEU A 172 -18.15 18.77 22.96
CA LEU A 172 -19.56 18.41 23.12
C LEU A 172 -19.80 17.63 24.42
N ALA A 173 -18.86 16.78 24.84
CA ALA A 173 -18.89 16.06 26.11
C ALA A 173 -18.96 17.01 27.33
N GLY A 174 -18.19 18.09 27.28
CA GLY A 174 -18.21 19.10 28.34
C GLY A 174 -19.53 19.89 28.46
N THR A 175 -20.35 19.88 27.38
CA THR A 175 -21.60 20.64 27.33
C THR A 175 -22.84 19.76 27.46
N TYR A 176 -22.82 18.58 26.86
CA TYR A 176 -24.00 17.68 26.70
C TYR A 176 -23.78 16.28 27.24
N GLY A 177 -22.53 15.93 27.61
CA GLY A 177 -22.19 14.60 28.13
C GLY A 177 -22.68 14.40 29.55
N SER A 178 -22.95 13.14 29.90
CA SER A 178 -23.26 12.72 31.28
C SER A 178 -22.00 12.45 32.12
N ALA A 179 -20.81 12.64 31.53
CA ALA A 179 -19.56 12.52 32.26
C ALA A 179 -19.55 13.54 33.42
N VAL A 180 -19.26 13.05 34.63
CA VAL A 180 -19.13 13.83 35.85
C VAL A 180 -18.38 15.12 35.51
N ALA A 181 -19.06 16.25 35.69
CA ALA A 181 -18.45 17.56 35.52
C ALA A 181 -17.18 17.55 36.39
N THR A 182 -16.03 17.43 35.74
CA THR A 182 -14.76 17.69 36.39
C THR A 182 -14.94 19.10 36.94
N GLY A 183 -14.91 19.28 38.28
CA GLY A 183 -15.28 20.54 38.93
C GLY A 183 -14.39 21.73 38.56
N HIS A 184 -13.82 21.66 37.36
CA HIS A 184 -12.99 22.71 36.76
C HIS A 184 -13.79 23.58 35.81
N PRO A 185 -13.65 24.89 35.89
CA PRO A 185 -14.27 25.83 34.95
C PRO A 185 -13.81 25.51 33.51
N VAL A 186 -14.68 25.72 32.52
CA VAL A 186 -14.43 25.42 31.08
C VAL A 186 -13.12 26.00 30.58
N TRP A 187 -12.74 27.22 31.01
CA TRP A 187 -11.47 27.83 30.61
C TRP A 187 -10.24 27.04 31.09
N MET A 188 -10.31 26.38 32.25
CA MET A 188 -9.25 25.53 32.79
C MET A 188 -9.12 24.22 31.99
N THR A 189 -10.21 23.60 31.59
CA THR A 189 -10.21 22.43 30.69
C THR A 189 -9.58 22.79 29.34
N VAL A 190 -9.97 23.92 28.76
CA VAL A 190 -9.36 24.40 27.51
C VAL A 190 -7.87 24.71 27.69
N ALA A 191 -7.49 25.36 28.79
CA ALA A 191 -6.08 25.67 29.07
C ALA A 191 -5.23 24.40 29.24
N LEU A 192 -5.75 23.36 29.93
CA LEU A 192 -5.08 22.07 30.06
C LEU A 192 -4.93 21.37 28.71
N ALA A 193 -5.98 21.37 27.88
CA ALA A 193 -5.94 20.81 26.54
C ALA A 193 -4.89 21.51 25.65
N VAL A 194 -4.91 22.85 25.61
CA VAL A 194 -3.92 23.64 24.86
C VAL A 194 -2.51 23.44 25.42
N GLY A 195 -2.37 23.37 26.76
CA GLY A 195 -1.10 23.09 27.42
C GLY A 195 -0.53 21.71 27.06
N ALA A 196 -1.36 20.67 27.03
CA ALA A 196 -0.96 19.32 26.63
C ALA A 196 -0.48 19.28 25.16
N VAL A 197 -1.21 19.91 24.24
CA VAL A 197 -0.80 20.04 22.85
C VAL A 197 0.52 20.78 22.72
N ALA A 198 0.67 21.89 23.43
CA ALA A 198 1.91 22.68 23.43
C ALA A 198 3.10 21.87 23.96
N VAL A 199 2.91 21.09 25.03
CA VAL A 199 3.97 20.23 25.59
C VAL A 199 4.40 19.18 24.57
N VAL A 200 3.46 18.50 23.90
CA VAL A 200 3.79 17.50 22.87
C VAL A 200 4.53 18.14 21.69
N ILE A 201 4.10 19.32 21.22
CA ILE A 201 4.79 20.04 20.12
C ILE A 201 6.19 20.46 20.54
N VAL A 202 6.36 21.05 21.72
CA VAL A 202 7.66 21.49 22.25
C VAL A 202 8.60 20.29 22.43
N ALA A 203 8.13 19.22 23.07
CA ALA A 203 8.89 18.00 23.25
C ALA A 203 9.28 17.38 21.91
N GLY A 204 8.33 17.24 20.97
CA GLY A 204 8.56 16.66 19.64
C GLY A 204 9.62 17.44 18.85
N ARG A 205 9.56 18.76 18.88
CA ARG A 205 10.46 19.61 18.09
C ARG A 205 11.87 19.75 18.67
N TRP A 206 12.00 19.80 20.00
CA TRP A 206 13.27 20.13 20.65
C TRP A 206 13.89 18.99 21.46
N VAL A 207 13.09 18.05 21.99
CA VAL A 207 13.60 16.98 22.87
C VAL A 207 13.77 15.67 22.11
N VAL A 208 12.83 15.32 21.23
CA VAL A 208 12.77 13.98 20.64
C VAL A 208 13.95 13.70 19.71
N ASN A 209 14.36 14.63 18.85
CA ASN A 209 15.51 14.43 17.96
C ASN A 209 16.85 14.28 18.72
N PRO A 210 17.20 15.11 19.72
CA PRO A 210 18.37 14.87 20.59
C PRO A 210 18.30 13.53 21.33
N PHE A 211 17.11 13.15 21.81
CA PHE A 211 16.88 11.90 22.50
C PHE A 211 17.21 10.70 21.58
N PHE A 212 16.69 10.66 20.36
CA PHE A 212 17.01 9.58 19.41
C PHE A 212 18.48 9.58 18.98
N ARG A 213 19.13 10.74 18.84
CA ARG A 213 20.59 10.80 18.59
C ARG A 213 21.39 10.18 19.73
N LEU A 214 20.95 10.41 20.98
CA LEU A 214 21.58 9.82 22.15
C LEU A 214 21.40 8.29 22.14
N LEU A 215 20.19 7.79 21.88
CA LEU A 215 19.91 6.37 21.80
C LEU A 215 20.69 5.70 20.66
N ALA A 216 20.76 6.31 19.49
CA ALA A 216 21.51 5.79 18.35
C ALA A 216 23.03 5.71 18.61
N ARG A 217 23.56 6.58 19.48
CA ARG A 217 24.99 6.61 19.82
C ARG A 217 25.40 5.51 20.80
N TYR A 218 24.52 5.13 21.74
CA TYR A 218 24.87 4.25 22.85
C TYR A 218 24.04 2.96 22.88
N GLY A 219 22.96 2.84 22.07
CA GLY A 219 22.02 1.75 22.06
C GLY A 219 22.03 0.90 20.81
N GLY A 220 21.54 -0.33 20.95
CA GLY A 220 21.23 -1.23 19.85
C GLY A 220 19.78 -1.00 19.34
N ARG A 221 19.33 -1.90 18.44
CA ARG A 221 17.99 -1.84 17.83
C ARG A 221 16.87 -1.87 18.87
N GLU A 222 17.01 -2.72 19.90
CA GLU A 222 16.00 -2.84 20.96
C GLU A 222 15.78 -1.53 21.72
N ILE A 223 16.87 -0.78 21.98
CA ILE A 223 16.80 0.49 22.70
C ILE A 223 16.12 1.57 21.85
N MET A 224 16.34 1.55 20.53
CA MET A 224 15.63 2.44 19.59
C MET A 224 14.14 2.16 19.57
N THR A 225 13.73 0.88 19.51
CA THR A 225 12.33 0.47 19.58
C THR A 225 11.68 0.88 20.91
N MET A 226 12.36 0.67 22.05
CA MET A 226 11.89 1.14 23.37
C MET A 226 11.74 2.66 23.40
N GLY A 227 12.67 3.39 22.81
CA GLY A 227 12.61 4.84 22.68
C GLY A 227 11.41 5.31 21.85
N ALA A 228 11.13 4.62 20.73
CA ALA A 228 9.96 4.90 19.90
C ALA A 228 8.66 4.70 20.66
N LEU A 229 8.51 3.54 21.31
CA LEU A 229 7.34 3.23 22.13
C LEU A 229 7.18 4.24 23.29
N PHE A 230 8.28 4.63 23.95
CA PHE A 230 8.26 5.64 25.02
C PHE A 230 7.75 6.99 24.51
N VAL A 231 8.19 7.45 23.34
CA VAL A 231 7.74 8.73 22.76
C VAL A 231 6.26 8.66 22.39
N VAL A 232 5.81 7.57 21.74
CA VAL A 232 4.41 7.38 21.35
C VAL A 232 3.49 7.36 22.56
N LEU A 233 3.79 6.48 23.52
CA LEU A 233 2.98 6.30 24.73
C LEU A 233 3.07 7.53 25.65
N GLY A 234 4.24 8.17 25.72
CA GLY A 234 4.43 9.41 26.46
C GLY A 234 3.60 10.57 25.90
N ALA A 235 3.55 10.73 24.57
CA ALA A 235 2.71 11.72 23.93
C ALA A 235 1.20 11.41 24.12
N ALA A 236 0.81 10.15 23.97
CA ALA A 236 -0.56 9.68 24.23
C ALA A 236 -0.98 9.98 25.68
N TYR A 237 -0.11 9.68 26.64
CA TYR A 237 -0.34 9.94 28.08
C TYR A 237 -0.41 11.44 28.39
N ALA A 238 0.51 12.24 27.83
CA ALA A 238 0.50 13.70 28.03
C ALA A 238 -0.82 14.32 27.52
N MET A 239 -1.36 13.84 26.42
CA MET A 239 -2.64 14.31 25.89
C MET A 239 -3.82 13.85 26.77
N SER A 240 -3.78 12.65 27.30
CA SER A 240 -4.83 12.17 28.23
C SER A 240 -4.89 12.98 29.53
N LEU A 241 -3.75 13.46 30.04
CA LEU A 241 -3.69 14.38 31.18
C LEU A 241 -4.33 15.74 30.85
N GLY A 242 -4.30 16.15 29.60
CA GLY A 242 -4.99 17.35 29.10
C GLY A 242 -6.49 17.14 28.83
N GLY A 243 -7.06 15.95 29.13
CA GLY A 243 -8.44 15.61 28.81
C GLY A 243 -8.69 15.36 27.32
N LEU A 244 -7.62 15.13 26.54
CA LEU A 244 -7.67 14.84 25.12
C LEU A 244 -7.46 13.32 24.86
N SER A 245 -7.79 12.88 23.65
CA SER A 245 -7.61 11.47 23.26
C SER A 245 -6.13 11.08 23.20
N MET A 246 -5.80 9.89 23.73
CA MET A 246 -4.47 9.28 23.59
C MET A 246 -4.08 9.10 22.12
N ALA A 247 -5.04 8.75 21.27
CA ALA A 247 -4.88 8.59 19.84
C ALA A 247 -4.40 9.89 19.15
N MET A 248 -4.94 11.04 19.54
CA MET A 248 -4.51 12.35 19.05
C MET A 248 -3.06 12.67 19.44
N GLY A 249 -2.64 12.28 20.66
CA GLY A 249 -1.26 12.44 21.11
C GLY A 249 -0.26 11.65 20.27
N ALA A 250 -0.58 10.39 19.99
CA ALA A 250 0.22 9.53 19.14
C ALA A 250 0.32 10.04 17.70
N PHE A 251 -0.80 10.46 17.12
CA PHE A 251 -0.82 11.07 15.79
C PHE A 251 0.08 12.31 15.71
N LEU A 252 -0.07 13.24 16.66
CA LEU A 252 0.74 14.46 16.70
C LEU A 252 2.23 14.14 16.84
N ALA A 253 2.59 13.16 17.70
CA ALA A 253 3.98 12.71 17.83
C ALA A 253 4.50 12.13 16.50
N GLY A 254 3.69 11.35 15.78
CA GLY A 254 4.01 10.83 14.46
C GLY A 254 4.30 11.94 13.45
N VAL A 255 3.41 12.93 13.34
CA VAL A 255 3.59 14.09 12.44
C VAL A 255 4.87 14.86 12.76
N LEU A 256 5.18 15.07 14.04
CA LEU A 256 6.41 15.76 14.45
C LEU A 256 7.68 14.96 14.14
N LEU A 257 7.59 13.64 14.12
CA LEU A 257 8.69 12.73 13.78
C LEU A 257 8.79 12.42 12.29
N SER A 258 7.81 12.78 11.48
CA SER A 258 7.81 12.54 10.02
C SER A 258 8.95 13.22 9.27
N GLU A 259 9.54 14.27 9.86
CA GLU A 259 10.74 14.95 9.35
C GLU A 259 12.03 14.52 10.07
N SER A 260 11.97 13.53 10.96
CA SER A 260 13.14 13.01 11.67
C SER A 260 14.04 12.19 10.75
N THR A 261 15.36 12.28 10.97
CA THR A 261 16.36 11.41 10.30
C THR A 261 16.17 9.93 10.64
N PHE A 262 15.43 9.62 11.70
CA PHE A 262 15.15 8.26 12.16
C PHE A 262 13.81 7.71 11.68
N LEU A 263 13.08 8.42 10.81
CA LEU A 263 11.74 8.07 10.33
C LEU A 263 11.62 6.61 9.92
N HIS A 264 12.46 6.17 8.98
CA HIS A 264 12.36 4.80 8.43
C HIS A 264 12.68 3.71 9.46
N GLN A 265 13.54 4.01 10.43
CA GLN A 265 13.83 3.07 11.50
C GLN A 265 12.66 2.99 12.49
N LEU A 266 12.06 4.12 12.85
CA LEU A 266 10.89 4.19 13.72
C LEU A 266 9.69 3.47 13.10
N GLU A 267 9.46 3.70 11.81
CA GLU A 267 8.42 3.02 11.03
C GLU A 267 8.63 1.50 11.06
N ALA A 268 9.83 1.02 10.70
CA ALA A 268 10.16 -0.41 10.70
C ALA A 268 10.07 -1.08 12.08
N ASP A 269 10.37 -0.34 13.15
CA ASP A 269 10.35 -0.85 14.52
C ASP A 269 8.94 -0.90 15.10
N VAL A 270 8.03 -0.01 14.68
CA VAL A 270 6.64 0.06 15.18
C VAL A 270 5.66 -0.74 14.32
N GLU A 271 5.94 -0.95 13.03
CA GLU A 271 5.08 -1.65 12.07
C GLU A 271 4.60 -3.05 12.54
N PRO A 272 5.45 -3.92 13.14
CA PRO A 272 5.00 -5.23 13.63
C PRO A 272 3.93 -5.12 14.73
N PHE A 273 4.05 -4.13 15.60
CA PHE A 273 3.09 -3.89 16.69
C PHE A 273 1.78 -3.32 16.13
N ARG A 274 1.86 -2.42 15.13
CA ARG A 274 0.69 -1.89 14.42
C ARG A 274 -0.19 -3.00 13.90
N GLY A 275 0.36 -3.91 13.09
CA GLY A 275 -0.42 -4.97 12.43
C GLY A 275 -1.14 -5.87 13.44
N LEU A 276 -0.45 -6.28 14.51
CA LEU A 276 -1.00 -7.13 15.55
C LEU A 276 -2.07 -6.40 16.38
N LEU A 277 -1.74 -5.21 16.87
CA LEU A 277 -2.62 -4.45 17.76
C LEU A 277 -3.84 -3.89 17.01
N LEU A 278 -3.68 -3.48 15.75
CA LEU A 278 -4.80 -3.09 14.90
C LEU A 278 -5.74 -4.27 14.64
N GLY A 279 -5.20 -5.46 14.39
CA GLY A 279 -5.99 -6.69 14.28
C GLY A 279 -6.78 -6.96 15.56
N LEU A 280 -6.15 -6.79 16.72
CA LEU A 280 -6.79 -6.95 18.03
C LEU A 280 -7.88 -5.90 18.26
N PHE A 281 -7.66 -4.66 17.81
CA PHE A 281 -8.67 -3.61 17.89
C PHE A 281 -9.93 -3.95 17.07
N PHE A 282 -9.77 -4.32 15.80
CA PHE A 282 -10.93 -4.69 14.99
C PHE A 282 -11.63 -5.96 15.49
N LEU A 283 -10.87 -6.91 16.01
CA LEU A 283 -11.43 -8.07 16.65
C LEU A 283 -12.28 -7.68 17.87
N SER A 284 -11.79 -6.75 18.72
CA SER A 284 -12.50 -6.24 19.90
C SER A 284 -13.76 -5.48 19.53
N VAL A 285 -13.68 -4.66 18.46
CA VAL A 285 -14.87 -3.98 17.92
C VAL A 285 -15.91 -5.00 17.43
N GLY A 286 -15.48 -6.06 16.74
CA GLY A 286 -16.35 -7.17 16.36
C GLY A 286 -16.99 -7.87 17.55
N MET A 287 -16.22 -8.15 18.63
CA MET A 287 -16.74 -8.74 19.86
C MET A 287 -17.74 -7.84 20.60
N SER A 288 -17.56 -6.53 20.50
CA SER A 288 -18.45 -5.54 21.14
C SER A 288 -19.77 -5.37 20.40
N LEU A 289 -19.93 -5.99 19.21
CA LEU A 289 -21.17 -5.95 18.46
C LEU A 289 -22.25 -6.79 19.17
N ASP A 290 -23.29 -6.14 19.66
CA ASP A 290 -24.45 -6.80 20.23
C ASP A 290 -25.39 -7.27 19.13
N LEU A 291 -25.27 -8.55 18.75
CA LEU A 291 -26.17 -9.15 17.75
C LEU A 291 -27.63 -9.15 18.20
N GLY A 292 -27.90 -9.17 19.51
CA GLY A 292 -29.27 -9.07 20.03
C GLY A 292 -29.89 -7.72 19.65
N VAL A 293 -29.16 -6.63 19.83
CA VAL A 293 -29.58 -5.28 19.39
C VAL A 293 -29.71 -5.23 17.86
N VAL A 294 -28.75 -5.79 17.13
CA VAL A 294 -28.78 -5.79 15.66
C VAL A 294 -30.00 -6.55 15.13
N PHE A 295 -30.32 -7.72 15.69
CA PHE A 295 -31.51 -8.47 15.27
C PHE A 295 -32.82 -7.86 15.75
N ALA A 296 -32.85 -7.27 16.94
CA ALA A 296 -34.03 -6.58 17.44
C ALA A 296 -34.34 -5.32 16.60
N ASP A 297 -33.31 -4.60 16.18
CA ASP A 297 -33.39 -3.33 15.46
C ASP A 297 -33.00 -3.46 13.98
N TRP A 298 -33.13 -4.65 13.37
CA TRP A 298 -32.72 -4.89 11.98
C TRP A 298 -33.29 -3.88 10.97
N PRO A 299 -34.53 -3.34 11.11
CA PRO A 299 -35.03 -2.33 10.17
C PRO A 299 -34.23 -1.02 10.28
N LEU A 300 -33.81 -0.62 11.49
CA LEU A 300 -32.96 0.57 11.71
C LEU A 300 -31.56 0.35 11.18
N VAL A 301 -31.00 -0.85 11.37
CA VAL A 301 -29.66 -1.19 10.85
C VAL A 301 -29.65 -1.20 9.32
N LEU A 302 -30.58 -1.90 8.67
CA LEU A 302 -30.66 -1.95 7.21
C LEU A 302 -31.12 -0.61 6.59
N GLY A 303 -32.07 0.06 7.23
CA GLY A 303 -32.50 1.39 6.82
C GLY A 303 -31.39 2.43 6.97
N GLY A 304 -30.65 2.38 8.08
CA GLY A 304 -29.47 3.19 8.33
C GLY A 304 -28.38 2.91 7.31
N LEU A 305 -28.06 1.64 7.05
CA LEU A 305 -27.10 1.23 6.03
C LEU A 305 -27.44 1.83 4.66
N ALA A 306 -28.67 1.63 4.20
CA ALA A 306 -29.13 2.15 2.91
C ALA A 306 -29.10 3.68 2.87
N ALA A 307 -29.58 4.34 3.92
CA ALA A 307 -29.67 5.79 4.00
C ALA A 307 -28.27 6.44 4.08
N PHE A 308 -27.39 5.96 4.97
CA PHE A 308 -26.03 6.50 5.12
C PHE A 308 -25.17 6.24 3.87
N MET A 309 -25.13 4.99 3.38
CA MET A 309 -24.39 4.65 2.17
C MET A 309 -24.91 5.40 0.94
N GLY A 310 -26.23 5.39 0.72
CA GLY A 310 -26.86 6.07 -0.41
C GLY A 310 -26.57 7.57 -0.39
N THR A 311 -26.76 8.22 0.76
CA THR A 311 -26.50 9.66 0.92
C THR A 311 -25.03 9.98 0.70
N LYS A 312 -24.10 9.20 1.28
CA LYS A 312 -22.67 9.41 1.09
C LYS A 312 -22.25 9.20 -0.37
N MET A 313 -22.72 8.13 -1.01
CA MET A 313 -22.45 7.89 -2.43
C MET A 313 -22.94 9.04 -3.32
N ILE A 314 -24.15 9.57 -3.07
CA ILE A 314 -24.69 10.72 -3.80
C ILE A 314 -23.80 11.95 -3.59
N ALA A 315 -23.39 12.24 -2.35
CA ALA A 315 -22.55 13.38 -2.02
C ALA A 315 -21.17 13.25 -2.70
N VAL A 316 -20.52 12.09 -2.58
CA VAL A 316 -19.21 11.82 -3.21
C VAL A 316 -19.31 11.93 -4.73
N TYR A 317 -20.34 11.33 -5.33
CA TYR A 317 -20.60 11.43 -6.77
C TYR A 317 -20.80 12.88 -7.22
N ALA A 318 -21.61 13.66 -6.50
CA ALA A 318 -21.87 15.06 -6.84
C ALA A 318 -20.61 15.93 -6.80
N VAL A 319 -19.72 15.69 -5.82
CA VAL A 319 -18.42 16.38 -5.73
C VAL A 319 -17.48 15.93 -6.83
N ALA A 320 -17.36 14.62 -7.04
CA ALA A 320 -16.48 14.05 -8.05
C ALA A 320 -16.91 14.48 -9.47
N ARG A 321 -18.21 14.45 -9.78
CA ARG A 321 -18.78 14.77 -11.09
C ARG A 321 -18.49 16.20 -11.57
N ARG A 322 -18.25 17.13 -10.62
CA ARG A 322 -17.91 18.53 -10.97
C ARG A 322 -16.52 18.69 -11.58
N ARG A 323 -15.62 17.75 -11.34
CA ARG A 323 -14.21 17.80 -11.77
C ARG A 323 -13.78 16.64 -12.64
N SER A 324 -14.60 15.59 -12.69
CA SER A 324 -14.29 14.33 -13.37
C SER A 324 -15.46 13.85 -14.22
N GLY A 325 -15.22 12.88 -15.10
CA GLY A 325 -16.23 12.23 -15.91
C GLY A 325 -17.25 11.43 -15.07
N HIS A 326 -18.35 10.99 -15.71
CA HIS A 326 -19.39 10.19 -15.06
C HIS A 326 -18.83 8.86 -14.51
N GLY A 327 -17.99 8.18 -15.28
CA GLY A 327 -17.41 6.89 -14.89
C GLY A 327 -16.50 6.99 -13.67
N GLU A 328 -15.64 8.02 -13.62
CA GLU A 328 -14.78 8.27 -12.45
C GLU A 328 -15.61 8.65 -11.22
N GLY A 329 -16.62 9.51 -11.39
CA GLY A 329 -17.51 9.89 -10.29
C GLY A 329 -18.25 8.70 -9.69
N LEU A 330 -18.71 7.76 -10.52
CA LEU A 330 -19.38 6.54 -10.08
C LEU A 330 -18.43 5.61 -9.32
N LEU A 331 -17.23 5.40 -9.85
CA LEU A 331 -16.22 4.58 -9.20
C LEU A 331 -15.79 5.16 -7.85
N ARG A 332 -15.54 6.47 -7.79
CA ARG A 332 -15.16 7.15 -6.55
C ARG A 332 -16.28 7.07 -5.50
N ALA A 333 -17.54 7.23 -5.89
CA ALA A 333 -18.69 7.03 -5.02
C ALA A 333 -18.79 5.58 -4.53
N ALA A 334 -18.49 4.63 -5.41
CA ALA A 334 -18.46 3.22 -5.05
C ALA A 334 -17.29 2.86 -4.12
N LEU A 335 -16.12 3.43 -4.29
CA LEU A 335 -14.96 3.21 -3.41
C LEU A 335 -15.14 3.84 -2.03
N MET A 336 -15.64 5.06 -1.95
CA MET A 336 -15.67 5.86 -0.73
C MET A 336 -17.08 5.96 -0.09
N GLY A 337 -18.00 5.07 -0.42
CA GLY A 337 -19.38 5.12 0.09
C GLY A 337 -19.61 4.37 1.40
N GLU A 338 -18.57 3.78 2.03
CA GLU A 338 -18.65 3.14 3.34
C GLU A 338 -18.23 4.08 4.47
N GLY A 339 -18.53 3.66 5.72
CA GLY A 339 -17.90 4.20 6.91
C GLY A 339 -16.53 3.56 7.14
N GLY A 340 -15.59 4.32 7.68
CA GLY A 340 -14.22 3.87 7.96
C GLY A 340 -13.99 3.41 9.38
N GLU A 341 -12.78 2.91 9.64
CA GLU A 341 -12.29 2.47 10.95
C GLU A 341 -12.34 3.58 12.01
N PHE A 342 -12.16 4.82 11.61
CA PHE A 342 -12.21 5.96 12.52
C PHE A 342 -13.60 6.24 13.09
N ALA A 343 -14.66 5.75 12.43
CA ALA A 343 -16.01 5.82 12.99
C ALA A 343 -16.10 5.10 14.34
N PHE A 344 -15.45 3.94 14.47
CA PHE A 344 -15.45 3.18 15.74
C PHE A 344 -14.76 3.95 16.85
N VAL A 345 -13.64 4.59 16.56
CA VAL A 345 -12.90 5.43 17.52
C VAL A 345 -13.76 6.61 17.97
N LEU A 346 -14.41 7.28 17.01
CA LEU A 346 -15.26 8.43 17.28
C LEU A 346 -16.51 8.05 18.08
N TYR A 347 -17.13 6.91 17.74
CA TYR A 347 -18.33 6.41 18.41
C TYR A 347 -18.01 5.88 19.80
N ALA A 348 -16.88 5.21 20.00
CA ALA A 348 -16.40 4.80 21.32
C ALA A 348 -16.13 6.00 22.23
N ALA A 349 -15.47 7.04 21.71
CA ALA A 349 -15.27 8.29 22.45
C ALA A 349 -16.59 8.98 22.81
N ALA A 350 -17.56 9.01 21.89
CA ALA A 350 -18.88 9.57 22.13
C ALA A 350 -19.71 8.78 23.17
N LEU A 351 -19.60 7.45 23.15
CA LEU A 351 -20.20 6.55 24.15
C LEU A 351 -19.59 6.78 25.52
N ALA A 352 -18.25 6.79 25.61
CA ALA A 352 -17.55 7.03 26.87
C ALA A 352 -17.85 8.43 27.46
N ALA A 353 -18.09 9.42 26.60
CA ALA A 353 -18.47 10.75 26.97
C ALA A 353 -19.97 10.90 27.34
N GLY A 354 -20.77 9.84 27.20
CA GLY A 354 -22.21 9.88 27.44
C GLY A 354 -23.02 10.68 26.41
N LEU A 355 -22.46 10.91 25.21
CA LEU A 355 -23.12 11.57 24.08
C LEU A 355 -23.94 10.57 23.25
N PHE A 356 -23.57 9.28 23.30
CA PHE A 356 -24.35 8.16 22.77
C PHE A 356 -24.82 7.26 23.90
N ASP A 357 -25.98 6.65 23.73
CA ASP A 357 -26.40 5.49 24.50
C ASP A 357 -25.82 4.21 23.84
N PRO A 358 -25.69 3.09 24.60
CA PRO A 358 -25.10 1.85 24.10
C PRO A 358 -25.82 1.27 22.88
N ARG A 359 -27.17 1.41 22.79
CA ARG A 359 -27.96 0.93 21.67
C ARG A 359 -27.63 1.70 20.38
N THR A 360 -27.58 3.02 20.46
CA THR A 360 -27.20 3.90 19.32
C THR A 360 -25.78 3.58 18.85
N ALA A 361 -24.83 3.46 19.77
CA ALA A 361 -23.44 3.10 19.41
C ALA A 361 -23.35 1.73 18.71
N SER A 362 -24.09 0.72 19.19
CA SER A 362 -24.14 -0.61 18.57
C SER A 362 -24.76 -0.58 17.18
N ILE A 363 -25.87 0.12 16.97
CA ILE A 363 -26.53 0.25 15.67
C ILE A 363 -25.61 0.94 14.67
N LEU A 364 -25.01 2.08 15.04
CA LEU A 364 -24.11 2.83 14.18
C LEU A 364 -22.85 2.00 13.82
N SER A 365 -22.27 1.29 14.78
CA SER A 365 -21.14 0.39 14.54
C SER A 365 -21.51 -0.76 13.60
N ALA A 366 -22.69 -1.34 13.75
CA ALA A 366 -23.20 -2.37 12.84
C ALA A 366 -23.37 -1.83 11.41
N VAL A 367 -23.90 -0.62 11.25
CA VAL A 367 -24.03 0.03 9.94
C VAL A 367 -22.66 0.22 9.29
N VAL A 368 -21.63 0.65 10.04
CA VAL A 368 -20.26 0.80 9.53
C VAL A 368 -19.71 -0.55 9.08
N ILE A 369 -19.79 -1.60 9.93
CA ILE A 369 -19.29 -2.95 9.62
C ILE A 369 -19.94 -3.49 8.34
N LEU A 370 -21.27 -3.41 8.25
CA LEU A 370 -22.00 -3.87 7.08
C LEU A 370 -21.65 -3.07 5.83
N SER A 371 -21.44 -1.75 5.96
CA SER A 371 -21.04 -0.90 4.84
C SER A 371 -19.67 -1.29 4.28
N MET A 372 -18.72 -1.63 5.15
CA MET A 372 -17.41 -2.16 4.76
C MET A 372 -17.53 -3.51 4.03
N ALA A 373 -18.37 -4.41 4.55
CA ALA A 373 -18.61 -5.74 3.97
C ALA A 373 -19.19 -5.68 2.55
N VAL A 374 -20.05 -4.70 2.28
CA VAL A 374 -20.71 -4.53 0.96
C VAL A 374 -19.80 -3.82 -0.06
N THR A 375 -18.72 -3.18 0.36
CA THR A 375 -17.85 -2.37 -0.51
C THR A 375 -17.30 -3.10 -1.74
N PRO A 376 -16.71 -4.30 -1.65
CA PRO A 376 -16.20 -5.00 -2.83
C PRO A 376 -17.29 -5.29 -3.86
N LEU A 377 -18.49 -5.70 -3.39
CA LEU A 377 -19.63 -5.96 -4.27
C LEU A 377 -20.11 -4.68 -4.97
N ARG A 378 -20.14 -3.58 -4.25
CA ARG A 378 -20.54 -2.27 -4.78
C ARG A 378 -19.57 -1.78 -5.86
N VAL A 379 -18.26 -1.96 -5.66
CA VAL A 379 -17.24 -1.61 -6.64
C VAL A 379 -17.38 -2.47 -7.89
N LEU A 380 -17.61 -3.78 -7.76
CA LEU A 380 -17.89 -4.67 -8.89
C LEU A 380 -19.13 -4.23 -9.70
N ILE A 381 -20.18 -3.80 -9.02
CA ILE A 381 -21.39 -3.28 -9.68
C ILE A 381 -21.08 -1.96 -10.40
N ALA A 382 -20.34 -1.06 -9.76
CA ALA A 382 -19.94 0.21 -10.36
C ALA A 382 -19.09 0.00 -11.63
N ASP A 383 -18.18 -0.96 -11.63
CA ASP A 383 -17.37 -1.31 -12.81
C ASP A 383 -18.23 -1.81 -13.98
N ARG A 384 -19.29 -2.57 -13.69
CA ARG A 384 -20.23 -3.02 -14.74
C ARG A 384 -21.11 -1.88 -15.28
N LEU A 385 -21.45 -0.92 -14.43
CA LEU A 385 -22.25 0.25 -14.77
C LEU A 385 -21.41 1.39 -15.37
N ARG A 386 -20.10 1.36 -15.15
CA ARG A 386 -19.17 2.35 -15.72
C ARG A 386 -19.27 2.27 -17.24
N PRO A 387 -19.71 3.36 -17.92
CA PRO A 387 -19.58 3.40 -19.35
C PRO A 387 -18.09 3.16 -19.66
N ARG A 388 -17.78 2.19 -20.50
CA ARG A 388 -16.44 2.14 -21.08
C ARG A 388 -16.25 3.50 -21.74
N GLU A 389 -15.46 4.35 -21.12
CA GLU A 389 -15.05 5.59 -21.78
C GLU A 389 -14.44 5.16 -23.11
N ARG A 390 -15.15 5.43 -24.19
CA ARG A 390 -14.53 5.44 -25.50
C ARG A 390 -13.52 6.55 -25.37
N VAL A 391 -12.26 6.17 -25.25
CA VAL A 391 -11.16 7.13 -25.31
C VAL A 391 -11.44 7.98 -26.52
N SER A 392 -11.66 9.29 -26.33
CA SER A 392 -11.92 10.16 -27.47
C SER A 392 -10.67 10.15 -28.35
N THR A 393 -10.78 9.48 -29.46
CA THR A 393 -9.75 9.44 -30.51
C THR A 393 -9.84 10.64 -31.44
N ASP A 394 -10.61 11.69 -31.05
CA ASP A 394 -10.73 12.92 -31.82
C ASP A 394 -9.35 13.56 -32.02
N GLY A 395 -8.96 13.72 -33.26
CA GLY A 395 -7.68 14.29 -33.65
C GLY A 395 -6.49 13.32 -33.58
N VAL A 396 -6.74 12.02 -33.53
CA VAL A 396 -5.71 10.98 -33.60
C VAL A 396 -5.99 10.07 -34.80
N ASP A 397 -4.97 9.84 -35.62
CA ASP A 397 -5.07 8.96 -36.77
C ASP A 397 -5.21 7.50 -36.31
N HIS A 398 -6.18 6.79 -36.89
CA HIS A 398 -6.34 5.35 -36.66
C HIS A 398 -5.41 4.55 -37.57
N ALA A 399 -5.00 3.38 -37.08
CA ALA A 399 -4.18 2.45 -37.84
C ALA A 399 -5.02 1.78 -38.96
N GLU A 400 -5.06 2.41 -40.14
CA GLU A 400 -5.80 1.91 -41.28
C GLU A 400 -4.91 1.90 -42.53
N ASN A 401 -4.86 0.74 -43.21
CA ASN A 401 -4.12 0.55 -44.47
C ASN A 401 -2.63 0.90 -44.42
N LEU A 402 -1.97 0.65 -43.31
CA LEU A 402 -0.53 0.78 -43.15
C LEU A 402 0.19 -0.35 -43.91
N ARG A 403 1.34 -0.06 -44.54
CA ARG A 403 2.10 -1.03 -45.38
C ARG A 403 3.61 -0.89 -45.22
N GLU A 404 4.03 -0.30 -44.11
CA GLU A 404 5.45 -0.08 -43.84
C GLU A 404 6.16 -1.41 -43.55
N ARG A 405 7.48 -1.44 -43.76
CA ARG A 405 8.31 -2.64 -43.60
C ARG A 405 8.37 -3.12 -42.16
N VAL A 406 8.27 -2.21 -41.19
CA VAL A 406 8.35 -2.52 -39.76
C VAL A 406 7.10 -1.99 -39.07
N LEU A 407 6.44 -2.88 -38.30
CA LEU A 407 5.33 -2.51 -37.44
C LEU A 407 5.80 -2.56 -35.97
N ILE A 408 5.73 -1.43 -35.27
CA ILE A 408 6.00 -1.34 -33.82
C ILE A 408 4.67 -1.28 -33.06
N ILE A 409 4.48 -2.19 -32.10
CA ILE A 409 3.30 -2.26 -31.25
C ILE A 409 3.67 -1.81 -29.84
N GLY A 410 3.11 -0.67 -29.41
CA GLY A 410 3.45 0.04 -28.18
C GLY A 410 4.52 1.10 -28.40
N PHE A 411 4.27 2.35 -27.92
CA PHE A 411 5.21 3.49 -28.05
C PHE A 411 5.73 3.97 -26.70
N GLY A 412 5.98 3.06 -25.77
CA GLY A 412 6.63 3.34 -24.49
C GLY A 412 8.11 3.73 -24.66
N ARG A 413 8.81 3.98 -23.54
CA ARG A 413 10.22 4.40 -23.49
C ARG A 413 11.16 3.49 -24.31
N PHE A 414 10.92 2.19 -24.29
CA PHE A 414 11.72 1.23 -25.04
C PHE A 414 11.54 1.40 -26.55
N ALA A 415 10.32 1.51 -27.03
CA ALA A 415 10.01 1.69 -28.45
C ALA A 415 10.55 3.00 -29.01
N GLN A 416 10.49 4.08 -28.22
CA GLN A 416 11.07 5.38 -28.59
C GLN A 416 12.57 5.28 -28.89
N VAL A 417 13.32 4.50 -28.08
CA VAL A 417 14.75 4.29 -28.31
C VAL A 417 14.99 3.35 -29.48
N VAL A 418 14.23 2.25 -29.59
CA VAL A 418 14.38 1.26 -30.68
C VAL A 418 14.05 1.87 -32.05
N SER A 419 13.11 2.80 -32.12
CA SER A 419 12.75 3.45 -33.39
C SER A 419 13.87 4.36 -33.95
N GLN A 420 14.74 4.94 -33.09
CA GLN A 420 15.76 5.89 -33.53
C GLN A 420 16.75 5.32 -34.57
N PRO A 421 17.39 4.15 -34.35
CA PRO A 421 18.30 3.58 -35.35
C PRO A 421 17.59 3.16 -36.64
N LEU A 422 16.31 2.77 -36.58
CA LEU A 422 15.52 2.43 -37.75
C LEU A 422 15.25 3.69 -38.60
N LEU A 423 14.77 4.75 -37.97
CA LEU A 423 14.49 6.01 -38.60
C LEU A 423 15.77 6.70 -39.15
N ALA A 424 16.90 6.55 -38.41
CA ALA A 424 18.19 7.07 -38.87
C ALA A 424 18.72 6.36 -40.12
N ARG A 425 18.15 5.24 -40.52
CA ARG A 425 18.46 4.48 -41.73
C ARG A 425 17.33 4.55 -42.76
N ASP A 426 16.41 5.51 -42.61
CA ASP A 426 15.27 5.70 -43.50
C ASP A 426 14.42 4.42 -43.67
N VAL A 427 14.30 3.62 -42.62
CA VAL A 427 13.41 2.45 -42.61
C VAL A 427 11.99 2.91 -42.38
N ASP A 428 11.08 2.49 -43.26
CA ASP A 428 9.65 2.79 -43.12
C ASP A 428 9.07 2.04 -41.93
N VAL A 429 8.55 2.80 -40.96
CA VAL A 429 8.05 2.27 -39.68
C VAL A 429 6.64 2.77 -39.42
N SER A 430 5.70 1.84 -39.22
CA SER A 430 4.40 2.11 -38.61
C SER A 430 4.45 1.88 -37.10
N ILE A 431 3.86 2.77 -36.33
CA ILE A 431 3.80 2.65 -34.87
C ILE A 431 2.35 2.73 -34.42
N ILE A 432 1.91 1.75 -33.63
CA ILE A 432 0.57 1.75 -33.03
C ILE A 432 0.64 1.80 -31.51
N GLU A 433 -0.27 2.55 -30.90
CA GLU A 433 -0.37 2.74 -29.45
C GLU A 433 -1.85 2.87 -29.03
N VAL A 434 -2.17 2.48 -27.81
CA VAL A 434 -3.53 2.58 -27.23
C VAL A 434 -3.71 3.84 -26.38
N ASP A 435 -2.64 4.44 -25.91
CA ASP A 435 -2.64 5.63 -25.09
C ASP A 435 -2.68 6.89 -25.98
N VAL A 436 -3.86 7.53 -26.03
CA VAL A 436 -4.10 8.75 -26.82
C VAL A 436 -3.25 9.92 -26.34
N GLU A 437 -2.97 10.03 -25.04
CA GLU A 437 -2.10 11.10 -24.52
C GLU A 437 -0.66 10.90 -24.98
N MET A 438 -0.19 9.65 -24.97
CA MET A 438 1.12 9.29 -25.51
C MET A 438 1.22 9.60 -27.01
N ILE A 439 0.19 9.28 -27.81
CA ILE A 439 0.14 9.56 -29.24
C ILE A 439 0.23 11.07 -29.50
N ARG A 440 -0.55 11.87 -28.78
CA ARG A 440 -0.52 13.34 -28.88
C ARG A 440 0.83 13.91 -28.49
N ALA A 441 1.41 13.39 -27.39
CA ALA A 441 2.74 13.80 -26.96
C ALA A 441 3.81 13.46 -28.01
N ALA A 442 3.75 12.27 -28.61
CA ALA A 442 4.66 11.83 -29.67
C ALA A 442 4.70 12.77 -30.87
N GLY A 443 3.55 13.32 -31.27
CA GLY A 443 3.44 14.29 -32.33
C GLY A 443 4.28 15.57 -32.10
N ASN A 444 4.42 16.02 -30.85
CA ASN A 444 5.25 17.17 -30.47
C ASN A 444 6.76 16.93 -30.71
N PHE A 445 7.17 15.65 -30.75
CA PHE A 445 8.55 15.24 -31.04
C PHE A 445 8.77 14.75 -32.47
N GLY A 446 7.78 14.94 -33.35
CA GLY A 446 7.88 14.58 -34.76
C GLY A 446 7.62 13.09 -35.06
N PHE A 447 7.09 12.33 -34.12
CA PHE A 447 6.67 10.93 -34.35
C PHE A 447 5.24 10.88 -34.85
N LYS A 448 5.01 10.09 -35.90
CA LYS A 448 3.67 9.73 -36.34
C LYS A 448 3.29 8.38 -35.71
N VAL A 449 2.38 8.41 -34.79
CA VAL A 449 1.88 7.24 -34.05
C VAL A 449 0.38 7.14 -34.26
N PHE A 450 -0.09 5.95 -34.58
CA PHE A 450 -1.50 5.68 -34.88
C PHE A 450 -2.18 5.04 -33.67
N TYR A 451 -3.46 5.34 -33.47
CA TYR A 451 -4.25 4.66 -32.46
C TYR A 451 -4.59 3.24 -32.92
N GLY A 452 -4.23 2.24 -32.11
CA GLY A 452 -4.54 0.84 -32.39
C GLY A 452 -4.20 -0.07 -31.22
N ASP A 453 -5.13 -0.97 -30.90
CA ASP A 453 -4.90 -2.03 -29.90
C ASP A 453 -4.34 -3.29 -30.57
N GLY A 454 -3.02 -3.50 -30.47
CA GLY A 454 -2.33 -4.65 -31.02
C GLY A 454 -2.76 -6.02 -30.49
N ALA A 455 -3.49 -6.07 -29.38
CA ALA A 455 -4.09 -7.32 -28.86
C ALA A 455 -5.36 -7.74 -29.64
N ARG A 456 -5.78 -6.95 -30.63
CA ARG A 456 -6.94 -7.24 -31.48
C ARG A 456 -6.49 -7.59 -32.90
N LEU A 457 -6.99 -8.72 -33.41
CA LEU A 457 -6.64 -9.23 -34.72
C LEU A 457 -7.05 -8.29 -35.89
N ASP A 458 -8.24 -7.69 -35.78
CA ASP A 458 -8.74 -6.73 -36.77
C ASP A 458 -7.81 -5.50 -36.89
N VAL A 459 -7.30 -5.00 -35.75
CA VAL A 459 -6.33 -3.89 -35.71
C VAL A 459 -4.98 -4.32 -36.30
N LEU A 460 -4.47 -5.50 -35.96
CA LEU A 460 -3.22 -6.01 -36.55
C LEU A 460 -3.30 -6.10 -38.08
N ARG A 461 -4.45 -6.56 -38.60
CA ARG A 461 -4.67 -6.65 -40.05
C ARG A 461 -4.67 -5.26 -40.71
N THR A 462 -5.38 -4.29 -40.13
CA THR A 462 -5.45 -2.93 -40.70
C THR A 462 -4.15 -2.14 -40.50
N SER A 463 -3.33 -2.52 -39.50
CA SER A 463 -2.01 -1.94 -39.25
C SER A 463 -0.90 -2.52 -40.15
N GLY A 464 -1.23 -3.38 -41.12
CA GLY A 464 -0.26 -3.93 -42.04
C GLY A 464 0.60 -5.07 -41.51
N ALA A 465 0.16 -5.78 -40.44
CA ALA A 465 0.93 -6.88 -39.85
C ALA A 465 1.23 -8.02 -40.83
N GLY A 466 0.37 -8.25 -41.83
CA GLY A 466 0.57 -9.25 -42.88
C GLY A 466 1.52 -8.83 -44.01
N GLU A 467 1.79 -7.53 -44.17
CA GLU A 467 2.68 -6.97 -45.17
C GLU A 467 4.04 -6.56 -44.59
N ALA A 468 4.13 -6.41 -43.26
CA ALA A 468 5.35 -6.08 -42.57
C ALA A 468 6.38 -7.23 -42.62
N GLU A 469 7.64 -6.88 -42.90
CA GLU A 469 8.75 -7.83 -42.80
C GLU A 469 9.04 -8.24 -41.35
N THR A 470 8.85 -7.29 -40.43
CA THR A 470 9.13 -7.47 -39.01
C THR A 470 8.12 -6.75 -38.13
N ILE A 471 7.64 -7.43 -37.10
CA ILE A 471 6.81 -6.87 -36.03
C ILE A 471 7.63 -6.79 -34.75
N LEU A 472 7.64 -5.60 -34.12
CA LEU A 472 8.28 -5.36 -32.83
C LEU A 472 7.20 -5.16 -31.76
N VAL A 473 7.15 -6.06 -30.78
CA VAL A 473 6.24 -5.97 -29.65
C VAL A 473 6.96 -5.32 -28.47
N CYS A 474 6.63 -4.05 -28.22
CA CYS A 474 7.29 -3.20 -27.23
C CYS A 474 6.37 -2.78 -26.06
N VAL A 475 5.24 -3.46 -25.89
CA VAL A 475 4.26 -3.16 -24.82
C VAL A 475 4.82 -3.48 -23.43
N ASP A 476 4.37 -2.74 -22.42
CA ASP A 476 4.87 -2.86 -21.05
C ASP A 476 4.33 -4.10 -20.30
N ARG A 477 3.09 -4.51 -20.59
CA ARG A 477 2.42 -5.62 -19.91
C ARG A 477 2.73 -6.97 -20.56
N PRO A 478 3.35 -7.92 -19.83
CA PRO A 478 3.70 -9.24 -20.36
C PRO A 478 2.50 -10.02 -20.93
N GLU A 479 1.33 -9.93 -20.28
CA GLU A 479 0.13 -10.65 -20.70
C GLU A 479 -0.39 -10.14 -22.06
N VAL A 480 -0.26 -8.84 -22.31
CA VAL A 480 -0.62 -8.21 -23.59
C VAL A 480 0.39 -8.62 -24.66
N ALA A 481 1.68 -8.64 -24.32
CA ALA A 481 2.72 -9.10 -25.25
C ALA A 481 2.51 -10.57 -25.63
N ASP A 482 2.26 -11.45 -24.66
CA ASP A 482 1.96 -12.87 -24.89
C ASP A 482 0.74 -13.04 -25.82
N ARG A 483 -0.32 -12.25 -25.62
CA ARG A 483 -1.50 -12.26 -26.48
C ARG A 483 -1.22 -11.81 -27.91
N ILE A 484 -0.42 -10.75 -28.09
CA ILE A 484 0.01 -10.28 -29.42
C ILE A 484 0.84 -11.36 -30.12
N VAL A 485 1.77 -12.00 -29.40
CA VAL A 485 2.60 -13.10 -29.92
C VAL A 485 1.74 -14.25 -30.41
N GLU A 486 0.73 -14.68 -29.64
CA GLU A 486 -0.21 -15.72 -30.05
C GLU A 486 -0.92 -15.36 -31.37
N LEU A 487 -1.44 -14.13 -31.46
CA LEU A 487 -2.17 -13.68 -32.64
C LEU A 487 -1.25 -13.59 -33.87
N VAL A 488 -0.05 -13.02 -33.72
CA VAL A 488 0.90 -12.88 -34.81
C VAL A 488 1.38 -14.24 -35.31
N LYS A 489 1.74 -15.16 -34.42
CA LYS A 489 2.18 -16.52 -34.81
C LYS A 489 1.08 -17.34 -35.46
N ALA A 490 -0.19 -17.14 -35.08
CA ALA A 490 -1.33 -17.84 -35.66
C ALA A 490 -1.70 -17.30 -37.05
N GLU A 491 -1.72 -15.98 -37.24
CA GLU A 491 -2.30 -15.35 -38.41
C GLU A 491 -1.24 -14.84 -39.42
N PHE A 492 -0.01 -14.51 -38.95
CA PHE A 492 1.08 -13.95 -39.76
C PHE A 492 2.37 -14.75 -39.61
N PRO A 493 2.41 -16.07 -39.86
CA PRO A 493 3.54 -16.94 -39.53
C PRO A 493 4.82 -16.64 -40.33
N LEU A 494 4.74 -15.87 -41.40
CA LEU A 494 5.90 -15.50 -42.22
C LEU A 494 6.58 -14.21 -41.75
N THR A 495 5.92 -13.40 -40.92
CA THR A 495 6.45 -12.14 -40.41
C THR A 495 7.41 -12.41 -39.25
N LYS A 496 8.59 -11.82 -39.26
CA LYS A 496 9.55 -11.94 -38.14
C LYS A 496 9.01 -11.21 -36.92
N LEU A 497 9.11 -11.86 -35.75
CA LEU A 497 8.54 -11.36 -34.53
C LEU A 497 9.63 -11.11 -33.46
N PHE A 498 9.83 -9.85 -33.13
CA PHE A 498 10.79 -9.38 -32.14
C PHE A 498 10.03 -8.86 -30.93
N VAL A 499 10.37 -9.35 -29.72
CA VAL A 499 9.58 -9.07 -28.53
C VAL A 499 10.47 -8.58 -27.38
N ARG A 500 10.06 -7.50 -26.76
CA ARG A 500 10.61 -7.03 -25.49
C ARG A 500 10.13 -7.93 -24.37
N ALA A 501 11.04 -8.61 -23.70
CA ALA A 501 10.75 -9.40 -22.51
C ALA A 501 10.88 -8.53 -21.26
N PHE A 502 9.87 -8.54 -20.41
CA PHE A 502 9.85 -7.80 -19.15
C PHE A 502 10.90 -8.36 -18.17
N ASP A 503 10.87 -9.68 -17.96
CA ASP A 503 11.76 -10.39 -17.06
C ASP A 503 12.23 -11.73 -17.65
N ARG A 504 12.94 -12.50 -16.83
CA ARG A 504 13.45 -13.80 -17.22
C ARG A 504 12.34 -14.84 -17.43
N GLY A 505 11.30 -14.81 -16.62
CA GLY A 505 10.14 -15.69 -16.77
C GLY A 505 9.42 -15.46 -18.09
N HIS A 506 9.23 -14.20 -18.46
CA HIS A 506 8.67 -13.83 -19.76
C HIS A 506 9.58 -14.28 -20.91
N SER A 507 10.91 -14.10 -20.79
CA SER A 507 11.84 -14.63 -21.81
C SER A 507 11.67 -16.14 -22.07
N LEU A 508 11.46 -16.93 -21.03
CA LEU A 508 11.23 -18.38 -21.20
C LEU A 508 9.92 -18.67 -21.95
N ARG A 509 8.83 -17.97 -21.67
CA ARG A 509 7.58 -18.12 -22.41
C ARG A 509 7.73 -17.71 -23.89
N LEU A 510 8.48 -16.63 -24.16
CA LEU A 510 8.74 -16.19 -25.53
C LEU A 510 9.59 -17.19 -26.32
N ILE A 511 10.55 -17.86 -25.67
CA ILE A 511 11.33 -18.97 -26.28
C ILE A 511 10.41 -20.14 -26.60
N GLU A 512 9.49 -20.51 -25.69
CA GLU A 512 8.51 -21.56 -25.90
C GLU A 512 7.55 -21.22 -27.05
N ALA A 513 7.14 -19.96 -27.16
CA ALA A 513 6.33 -19.42 -28.25
C ALA A 513 7.12 -19.29 -29.58
N LYS A 514 8.42 -19.59 -29.59
CA LYS A 514 9.33 -19.54 -30.77
C LYS A 514 9.30 -18.19 -31.48
N VAL A 515 9.42 -17.08 -30.73
CA VAL A 515 9.64 -15.78 -31.33
C VAL A 515 11.04 -15.72 -31.98
N ASP A 516 11.18 -14.91 -33.02
CA ASP A 516 12.44 -14.88 -33.80
C ASP A 516 13.57 -14.19 -33.03
N TYR A 517 13.21 -13.21 -32.20
CA TYR A 517 14.15 -12.52 -31.31
C TYR A 517 13.42 -11.99 -30.07
N HIS A 518 14.10 -12.03 -28.94
CA HIS A 518 13.64 -11.34 -27.74
C HIS A 518 14.81 -10.75 -26.96
N ILE A 519 14.54 -9.66 -26.25
CA ILE A 519 15.54 -9.00 -25.40
C ILE A 519 14.91 -8.62 -24.07
N ARG A 520 15.64 -8.86 -22.96
CA ARG A 520 15.23 -8.35 -21.65
C ARG A 520 15.61 -6.88 -21.52
N GLU A 521 14.62 -6.05 -21.28
CA GLU A 521 14.72 -4.59 -21.25
C GLU A 521 15.88 -4.08 -20.39
N THR A 522 15.99 -4.59 -19.15
CA THR A 522 16.93 -4.06 -18.16
C THR A 522 18.29 -4.73 -18.18
N PHE A 523 18.45 -5.86 -18.85
CA PHE A 523 19.67 -6.68 -18.73
C PHE A 523 20.90 -5.96 -19.29
N GLU A 524 20.86 -5.51 -20.54
CA GLU A 524 22.01 -4.86 -21.19
C GLU A 524 22.31 -3.49 -20.56
N SER A 525 21.28 -2.71 -20.22
CA SER A 525 21.48 -1.43 -19.53
C SER A 525 22.07 -1.61 -18.12
N ALA A 526 21.67 -2.65 -17.41
CA ALA A 526 22.25 -2.97 -16.10
C ALA A 526 23.71 -3.43 -16.20
N LEU A 527 24.06 -4.19 -17.24
CA LEU A 527 25.45 -4.56 -17.49
C LEU A 527 26.32 -3.34 -17.79
N THR A 528 25.86 -2.45 -18.68
CA THR A 528 26.56 -1.20 -19.00
C THR A 528 26.73 -0.30 -17.77
N PHE A 529 25.70 -0.24 -16.92
CA PHE A 529 25.80 0.51 -15.65
C PHE A 529 26.82 -0.13 -14.70
N GLY A 530 26.83 -1.48 -14.58
CA GLY A 530 27.81 -2.22 -13.78
C GLY A 530 29.24 -2.07 -14.30
N GLU A 531 29.42 -2.02 -15.63
CA GLU A 531 30.68 -1.74 -16.30
C GLU A 531 31.25 -0.37 -15.86
N GLN A 532 30.44 0.68 -15.90
CA GLN A 532 30.86 2.01 -15.47
C GLN A 532 31.26 2.05 -13.98
N VAL A 533 30.55 1.31 -13.13
CA VAL A 533 30.88 1.22 -11.71
C VAL A 533 32.25 0.55 -11.52
N LEU A 534 32.55 -0.53 -12.26
CA LEU A 534 33.85 -1.18 -12.17
C LEU A 534 35.01 -0.27 -12.62
N ILE A 535 34.81 0.51 -13.68
CA ILE A 535 35.77 1.53 -14.14
C ILE A 535 36.03 2.57 -13.05
N ASP A 536 34.97 3.08 -12.42
CA ASP A 536 35.06 4.09 -11.34
C ASP A 536 35.77 3.54 -10.08
N LEU A 537 35.66 2.23 -9.82
CA LEU A 537 36.37 1.54 -8.76
C LEU A 537 37.84 1.29 -9.08
N GLY A 538 38.32 1.63 -10.29
CA GLY A 538 39.72 1.58 -10.69
C GLY A 538 40.17 0.26 -11.34
N PHE A 539 39.26 -0.61 -11.78
CA PHE A 539 39.58 -1.78 -12.58
C PHE A 539 39.98 -1.35 -14.00
N SER A 540 40.90 -2.09 -14.62
CA SER A 540 41.31 -1.82 -16.00
C SER A 540 40.20 -2.14 -17.02
N ASP A 541 40.19 -1.45 -18.15
CA ASP A 541 39.21 -1.68 -19.24
C ASP A 541 39.20 -3.15 -19.71
N GLU A 542 40.34 -3.83 -19.69
CA GLU A 542 40.47 -5.25 -20.05
C GLU A 542 39.74 -6.15 -19.03
N GLU A 543 40.00 -5.97 -17.73
CA GLU A 543 39.36 -6.73 -16.66
C GLU A 543 37.86 -6.51 -16.64
N VAL A 544 37.44 -5.27 -16.88
CA VAL A 544 36.00 -4.90 -16.93
C VAL A 544 35.33 -5.61 -18.09
N ARG A 545 35.93 -5.55 -19.29
CA ARG A 545 35.38 -6.20 -20.48
C ARG A 545 35.25 -7.71 -20.29
N GLU A 546 36.33 -8.38 -19.80
CA GLU A 546 36.31 -9.81 -19.52
C GLU A 546 35.21 -10.18 -18.50
N THR A 547 35.07 -9.38 -17.45
CA THR A 547 34.01 -9.59 -16.43
C THR A 547 32.61 -9.48 -17.00
N ILE A 548 32.36 -8.47 -17.82
CA ILE A 548 31.03 -8.26 -18.43
C ILE A 548 30.72 -9.37 -19.44
N GLU A 549 31.69 -9.80 -20.23
CA GLU A 549 31.55 -10.94 -21.16
C GLU A 549 31.29 -12.26 -20.42
N ASP A 550 31.97 -12.51 -19.29
CA ASP A 550 31.72 -13.69 -18.45
C ASP A 550 30.30 -13.69 -17.87
N VAL A 551 29.81 -12.53 -17.37
CA VAL A 551 28.44 -12.42 -16.86
C VAL A 551 27.42 -12.68 -17.98
N ARG A 552 27.63 -12.13 -19.17
CA ARG A 552 26.75 -12.34 -20.33
C ARG A 552 26.71 -13.80 -20.77
N ARG A 553 27.86 -14.45 -20.84
CA ARG A 553 27.98 -15.88 -21.16
C ARG A 553 27.26 -16.76 -20.14
N ARG A 554 27.49 -16.56 -18.85
CA ARG A 554 26.82 -17.33 -17.77
C ARG A 554 25.31 -17.11 -17.77
N ASP A 555 24.87 -15.92 -18.08
CA ASP A 555 23.45 -15.64 -18.19
C ASP A 555 22.79 -16.39 -19.35
N GLN A 556 23.47 -16.49 -20.51
CA GLN A 556 23.01 -17.27 -21.65
C GLN A 556 22.99 -18.77 -21.34
N GLU A 557 24.05 -19.31 -20.72
CA GLU A 557 24.12 -20.70 -20.29
C GLU A 557 22.99 -21.04 -19.30
N ARG A 558 22.76 -20.14 -18.35
CA ARG A 558 21.67 -20.29 -17.39
C ARG A 558 20.31 -20.26 -18.06
N LEU A 559 20.10 -19.40 -19.06
CA LEU A 559 18.83 -19.35 -19.81
C LEU A 559 18.60 -20.66 -20.55
N ALA A 560 19.63 -21.22 -21.19
CA ALA A 560 19.55 -22.52 -21.88
C ALA A 560 19.18 -23.66 -20.92
N LEU A 561 19.77 -23.71 -19.72
CA LEU A 561 19.41 -24.69 -18.70
C LEU A 561 17.97 -24.52 -18.20
N GLN A 562 17.48 -23.29 -18.13
CA GLN A 562 16.13 -23.01 -17.65
C GLN A 562 15.02 -23.34 -18.65
N VAL A 563 15.31 -23.35 -19.94
CA VAL A 563 14.38 -23.81 -20.97
C VAL A 563 13.94 -25.27 -20.74
N SER A 564 14.84 -26.13 -20.27
CA SER A 564 14.53 -27.54 -20.00
C SER A 564 14.26 -27.87 -18.53
N GLY A 565 14.86 -27.12 -17.59
CA GLY A 565 14.87 -27.41 -16.15
C GLY A 565 14.05 -26.44 -15.28
N GLY A 566 13.36 -25.45 -15.88
CA GLY A 566 12.57 -24.43 -15.17
C GLY A 566 13.43 -23.34 -14.50
N LEU A 567 12.77 -22.36 -13.87
CA LEU A 567 13.36 -21.13 -13.35
C LEU A 567 14.53 -21.33 -12.36
N THR A 568 14.57 -22.43 -11.63
CA THR A 568 15.61 -22.72 -10.63
C THR A 568 16.86 -23.38 -11.20
N ALA A 569 16.80 -23.86 -12.44
CA ALA A 569 17.94 -24.50 -13.13
C ALA A 569 19.09 -23.47 -13.33
N GLY A 570 20.32 -23.94 -13.28
CA GLY A 570 21.50 -23.11 -13.46
C GLY A 570 21.79 -22.13 -12.33
N ARG A 571 21.23 -22.33 -11.12
CA ARG A 571 21.47 -21.47 -9.95
C ARG A 571 22.96 -21.33 -9.61
N ALA A 572 23.74 -22.37 -9.84
CA ALA A 572 25.19 -22.36 -9.60
C ALA A 572 25.96 -21.39 -10.50
N LEU A 573 25.39 -20.94 -11.62
CA LEU A 573 25.98 -19.94 -12.51
C LEU A 573 25.85 -18.49 -12.00
N MET A 574 25.05 -18.27 -10.94
CA MET A 574 24.95 -16.94 -10.32
C MET A 574 26.03 -16.76 -9.26
N ARG A 575 26.64 -15.57 -9.26
CA ARG A 575 27.50 -15.14 -8.14
C ARG A 575 26.61 -14.49 -7.09
N GLY A 576 26.57 -15.05 -5.86
CA GLY A 576 25.91 -14.45 -4.71
C GLY A 576 26.91 -13.64 -3.87
N ASN A 577 26.40 -12.74 -3.07
CA ASN A 577 27.19 -11.98 -2.09
C ASN A 577 27.27 -12.68 -0.71
N MET A 578 26.66 -13.86 -0.55
CA MET A 578 26.85 -14.68 0.65
C MET A 578 28.20 -15.37 0.57
N PRO A 579 29.04 -15.28 1.63
CA PRO A 579 30.25 -16.08 1.68
C PRO A 579 29.86 -17.56 1.56
N THR A 580 30.48 -18.25 0.61
CA THR A 580 30.34 -19.72 0.51
C THR A 580 30.79 -20.28 1.83
N PRO A 581 30.00 -21.11 2.54
CA PRO A 581 30.47 -21.76 3.75
C PRO A 581 31.68 -22.60 3.36
N GLN A 582 32.90 -22.13 3.66
CA GLN A 582 34.06 -22.99 3.65
C GLN A 582 33.92 -23.91 4.84
N PRO A 583 34.11 -25.22 4.71
CA PRO A 583 34.21 -26.10 5.87
C PRO A 583 35.38 -25.60 6.72
N ALA A 584 35.09 -24.81 7.74
CA ALA A 584 36.07 -24.44 8.75
C ALA A 584 36.39 -25.72 9.52
N PRO A 585 37.67 -26.11 9.69
CA PRO A 585 38.00 -27.19 10.58
C PRO A 585 37.49 -26.85 11.98
N TYR A 586 36.87 -27.82 12.66
CA TYR A 586 36.31 -27.66 14.00
C TYR A 586 37.32 -27.15 15.04
N VAL A 587 38.60 -27.27 14.72
CA VAL A 587 39.74 -26.74 15.52
C VAL A 587 40.81 -26.26 14.54
N THR A 588 41.14 -24.98 14.57
CA THR A 588 42.38 -24.49 13.94
C THR A 588 43.57 -25.00 14.76
N PRO A 589 44.47 -25.81 14.19
CA PRO A 589 45.67 -26.26 14.91
C PRO A 589 46.46 -25.03 15.36
N ARG A 590 46.78 -24.93 16.64
CA ARG A 590 47.62 -23.84 17.18
C ARG A 590 49.07 -23.86 16.68
N ARG A 591 49.45 -24.91 15.96
CA ARG A 591 50.75 -25.06 15.29
C ARG A 591 50.55 -25.77 13.96
N GLU A 592 51.22 -25.32 12.92
CA GLU A 592 51.34 -26.07 11.66
C GLU A 592 51.91 -27.46 11.95
N GLY A 593 51.20 -28.48 11.49
CA GLY A 593 51.66 -29.85 11.63
C GLY A 593 52.93 -30.06 10.80
N ARG A 594 54.01 -30.46 11.44
CA ARG A 594 55.23 -30.90 10.76
C ARG A 594 54.97 -32.27 10.15
N LEU A 595 55.27 -32.44 8.87
CA LEU A 595 55.24 -33.74 8.21
C LEU A 595 56.21 -34.67 8.95
N LEU A 596 55.75 -35.85 9.35
CA LEU A 596 56.52 -36.85 10.09
C LEU A 596 57.78 -37.43 9.29
N ASN A 597 57.88 -37.07 8.01
CA ASN A 597 58.95 -37.56 7.11
C ASN A 597 59.91 -36.47 6.67
N ASP A 598 59.97 -35.31 7.26
CA ASP A 598 61.04 -34.35 7.02
C ASP A 598 62.32 -34.84 7.74
N THR A 599 63.11 -35.56 7.04
CA THR A 599 64.52 -35.86 7.45
C THR A 599 65.29 -34.54 7.52
N PRO A 600 65.88 -34.16 8.65
CA PRO A 600 66.62 -32.91 8.75
C PRO A 600 67.80 -32.96 7.75
N ALA A 601 67.85 -31.99 6.83
CA ALA A 601 68.95 -31.77 5.98
C ALA A 601 70.26 -31.61 6.85
N ALA A 602 71.25 -32.45 6.60
CA ALA A 602 72.54 -32.40 7.29
C ALA A 602 73.11 -30.99 7.08
N THR A 603 73.37 -30.30 8.14
CA THR A 603 74.15 -29.07 8.18
C THR A 603 75.58 -29.49 7.88
N THR A 604 76.11 -29.28 6.69
CA THR A 604 77.51 -29.27 6.36
C THR A 604 78.15 -28.04 7.03
N GLU A 605 78.88 -28.31 8.12
CA GLU A 605 79.87 -27.36 8.66
C GLU A 605 80.99 -27.23 7.64
N GLU A 606 81.06 -26.11 6.97
CA GLU A 606 82.32 -25.71 6.30
C GLU A 606 83.22 -25.07 7.35
N SER A 607 84.27 -25.90 7.74
CA SER A 607 85.47 -25.45 8.39
C SER A 607 86.35 -24.75 7.36
N GLY A 608 86.50 -23.43 7.39
CA GLY A 608 87.50 -22.65 6.67
C GLY A 608 88.70 -22.42 7.56
N PRO A 609 89.95 -22.55 7.01
CA PRO A 609 91.17 -22.41 7.78
C PRO A 609 91.70 -20.99 7.80
N SER A 610 92.41 -20.67 8.92
CA SER A 610 93.41 -19.63 9.23
C SER A 610 93.00 -18.16 9.09
#